data_003d0c38319a7cae77f799c1efc05b17
#
_entry.id   003d0c38319a7cae77f799c1efc05b17
#
_cell.length_a   1.000
_cell.length_b   1.000
_cell.length_c   1.000
_cell.angle_alpha   90.00
_cell.angle_beta   90.00
_cell.angle_gamma   90.00
#
_symmetry.space_group_name_H-M   'P 1'
#
loop_
_entity.id
_entity.type
_entity.pdbx_description
1 polymer ?
#
loop_
_entity_poly.entity_id
_entity_poly.type
_entity_poly.pdbx_seq_one_letter_code
_entity_poly.pdbx_strand_id
1 'polypeptide(L)'
;MAGTVRVDKFLWAIRAFKTRTDATDACKGGKVKIGEANAKPSKFVQSGDILQVRKGSVTFTYKVLQPLERRVGAKLVPEFAENLTPASEIEKLRTPVETFFVKPVVLVHP
;
A
#
# COMPACT_ATOMS: atom_id res chain seq x y z
N MET A 1 24.63 -3.43 -1.51
CA MET A 1 24.31 -3.07 -0.16
C MET A 1 22.92 -3.43 0.24
N ALA A 2 22.82 -3.92 1.40
CA ALA A 2 21.55 -4.42 1.86
C ALA A 2 20.60 -3.33 2.35
N GLY A 3 21.03 -2.08 2.36
CA GLY A 3 20.24 -1.02 2.97
C GLY A 3 19.10 -0.44 2.13
N THR A 4 19.08 -0.73 0.83
CA THR A 4 18.07 -0.13 -0.05
C THR A 4 17.59 -1.12 -1.10
N VAL A 5 16.39 -0.87 -1.62
CA VAL A 5 15.82 -1.66 -2.71
C VAL A 5 14.89 -0.75 -3.52
N ARG A 6 14.73 -1.04 -4.81
CA ARG A 6 13.83 -0.24 -5.65
C ARG A 6 12.40 -0.35 -5.10
N VAL A 7 11.69 0.79 -5.16
CA VAL A 7 10.34 0.84 -4.60
C VAL A 7 9.39 -0.12 -5.30
N ASP A 8 9.50 -0.24 -6.63
CA ASP A 8 8.62 -1.16 -7.36
C ASP A 8 8.87 -2.60 -6.95
N LYS A 9 10.13 -2.95 -6.73
CA LYS A 9 10.48 -4.30 -6.28
C LYS A 9 10.02 -4.54 -4.85
N PHE A 10 10.19 -3.55 -3.97
CA PHE A 10 9.75 -3.67 -2.59
C PHE A 10 8.24 -3.86 -2.48
N LEU A 11 7.48 -3.07 -3.23
CA LEU A 11 6.02 -3.16 -3.20
C LEU A 11 5.53 -4.52 -3.69
N TRP A 12 6.19 -5.06 -4.71
CA TRP A 12 5.89 -6.42 -5.16
C TRP A 12 6.27 -7.43 -4.08
N ALA A 13 7.45 -7.25 -3.46
CA ALA A 13 7.97 -8.19 -2.48
C ALA A 13 7.06 -8.30 -1.25
N ILE A 14 6.48 -7.18 -0.80
CA ILE A 14 5.59 -7.19 0.37
C ILE A 14 4.14 -7.48 -0.03
N ARG A 15 3.93 -7.88 -1.28
CA ARG A 15 2.63 -8.28 -1.80
C ARG A 15 1.61 -7.15 -1.86
N ALA A 16 2.09 -5.91 -1.90
CA ALA A 16 1.20 -4.77 -2.12
C ALA A 16 0.64 -4.78 -3.54
N PHE A 17 1.39 -5.36 -4.49
CA PHE A 17 0.93 -5.55 -5.87
C PHE A 17 1.14 -7.00 -6.26
N LYS A 18 0.28 -7.48 -7.13
CA LYS A 18 0.29 -8.86 -7.57
C LYS A 18 1.51 -9.17 -8.42
N THR A 19 1.91 -8.22 -9.26
CA THR A 19 3.08 -8.38 -10.12
C THR A 19 3.97 -7.18 -9.98
N ARG A 20 5.23 -7.35 -10.39
CA ARG A 20 6.17 -6.25 -10.38
C ARG A 20 5.80 -5.20 -11.41
N THR A 21 5.25 -5.63 -12.54
CA THR A 21 4.78 -4.70 -13.57
C THR A 21 3.68 -3.80 -13.02
N ASP A 22 2.75 -4.35 -12.25
CA ASP A 22 1.71 -3.55 -11.63
C ASP A 22 2.30 -2.50 -10.69
N ALA A 23 3.31 -2.87 -9.92
CA ALA A 23 3.98 -1.93 -9.03
C ALA A 23 4.66 -0.82 -9.82
N THR A 24 5.34 -1.18 -10.91
CA THR A 24 6.01 -0.23 -11.77
C THR A 24 5.02 0.76 -12.38
N ASP A 25 3.90 0.23 -12.88
CA ASP A 25 2.88 1.07 -13.50
C ASP A 25 2.24 2.02 -12.49
N ALA A 26 2.04 1.56 -11.27
CA ALA A 26 1.49 2.41 -10.21
C ALA A 26 2.44 3.57 -9.90
N CYS A 27 3.74 3.30 -9.85
CA CYS A 27 4.72 4.35 -9.65
C CYS A 27 4.71 5.36 -10.79
N LYS A 28 4.67 4.86 -12.03
CA LYS A 28 4.63 5.75 -13.19
C LYS A 28 3.36 6.58 -13.22
N GLY A 29 2.28 6.05 -12.71
CA GLY A 29 1.00 6.76 -12.69
C GLY A 29 0.84 7.74 -11.54
N GLY A 30 1.88 7.93 -10.72
CA GLY A 30 1.80 8.84 -9.59
C GLY A 30 0.99 8.31 -8.41
N LYS A 31 0.78 7.00 -8.35
CA LYS A 31 -0.02 6.40 -7.30
C LYS A 31 0.79 5.99 -6.08
N VAL A 32 2.11 6.08 -6.16
CA VAL A 32 3.00 5.70 -5.08
C VAL A 32 3.79 6.92 -4.66
N LYS A 33 3.81 7.19 -3.36
CA LYS A 33 4.58 8.30 -2.81
C LYS A 33 5.51 7.80 -1.72
N ILE A 34 6.66 8.43 -1.62
CA ILE A 34 7.58 8.22 -0.51
C ILE A 34 7.62 9.55 0.25
N GLY A 35 7.13 9.51 1.49
CA GLY A 35 6.89 10.77 2.19
C GLY A 35 5.80 11.53 1.47
N GLU A 36 6.11 12.74 1.01
CA GLU A 36 5.14 13.56 0.31
C GLU A 36 5.42 13.70 -1.19
N ALA A 37 6.43 13.00 -1.70
CA ALA A 37 6.83 13.13 -3.09
C ALA A 37 6.45 11.88 -3.88
N ASN A 38 6.05 12.07 -5.13
CA ASN A 38 5.80 10.93 -6.00
C ASN A 38 7.08 10.13 -6.19
N ALA A 39 6.94 8.82 -6.15
CA ALA A 39 8.06 7.91 -6.31
C ALA A 39 8.14 7.41 -7.73
N LYS A 40 9.34 7.50 -8.33
CA LYS A 40 9.60 6.85 -9.60
C LYS A 40 9.84 5.37 -9.34
N PRO A 41 9.56 4.49 -10.32
CA PRO A 41 9.77 3.05 -10.11
C PRO A 41 11.18 2.70 -9.65
N SER A 42 12.18 3.45 -10.11
CA SER A 42 13.56 3.19 -9.77
C SER A 42 14.02 3.82 -8.48
N LYS A 43 13.13 4.55 -7.80
CA LYS A 43 13.49 5.17 -6.52
C LYS A 43 13.78 4.08 -5.48
N PHE A 44 14.85 4.26 -4.73
CA PHE A 44 15.21 3.29 -3.69
C PHE A 44 14.55 3.65 -2.37
N VAL A 45 14.15 2.64 -1.63
CA VAL A 45 13.59 2.80 -0.28
C VAL A 45 14.51 2.15 0.72
N GLN A 46 14.45 2.63 1.94
CA GLN A 46 15.26 2.11 3.04
C GLN A 46 14.41 2.05 4.30
N SER A 47 14.97 1.44 5.32
CA SER A 47 14.29 1.30 6.60
C SER A 47 13.89 2.68 7.12
N GLY A 48 12.64 2.78 7.54
CA GLY A 48 12.10 4.05 8.06
C GLY A 48 11.32 4.87 7.06
N ASP A 49 11.41 4.56 5.77
CA ASP A 49 10.63 5.29 4.76
C ASP A 49 9.15 4.97 4.90
N ILE A 50 8.32 5.98 4.64
CA ILE A 50 6.87 5.81 4.64
C ILE A 50 6.39 5.84 3.20
N LEU A 51 5.68 4.81 2.80
CA LEU A 51 5.15 4.67 1.45
C LEU A 51 3.65 4.82 1.47
N GLN A 52 3.11 5.60 0.53
CA GLN A 52 1.67 5.70 0.33
C GLN A 52 1.35 5.14 -1.03
N VAL A 53 0.45 4.18 -1.07
CA VAL A 53 0.08 3.47 -2.28
C VAL A 53 -1.42 3.63 -2.51
N ARG A 54 -1.76 4.30 -3.60
CA ARG A 54 -3.16 4.52 -3.94
C ARG A 54 -3.67 3.40 -4.83
N LYS A 55 -4.74 2.76 -4.41
CA LYS A 55 -5.40 1.73 -5.20
C LYS A 55 -6.88 2.09 -5.27
N GLY A 56 -7.30 2.60 -6.43
CA GLY A 56 -8.67 3.08 -6.56
C GLY A 56 -8.90 4.26 -5.63
N SER A 57 -9.90 4.15 -4.77
CA SER A 57 -10.23 5.21 -3.81
C SER A 57 -9.54 5.04 -2.47
N VAL A 58 -8.74 3.98 -2.30
CA VAL A 58 -8.11 3.66 -1.02
C VAL A 58 -6.61 3.94 -1.10
N THR A 59 -6.09 4.61 -0.08
CA THR A 59 -4.66 4.85 0.04
C THR A 59 -4.11 4.01 1.18
N PHE A 60 -3.23 3.09 0.83
CA PHE A 60 -2.56 2.25 1.82
C PHE A 60 -1.26 2.91 2.24
N THR A 61 -0.94 2.85 3.51
CA THR A 61 0.28 3.43 4.05
C THR A 61 1.12 2.32 4.67
N TYR A 62 2.38 2.26 4.26
CA TYR A 62 3.31 1.26 4.78
C TYR A 62 4.59 1.93 5.24
N LYS A 63 5.11 1.46 6.37
CA LYS A 63 6.43 1.88 6.82
C LYS A 63 7.42 0.77 6.49
N VAL A 64 8.52 1.12 5.85
CA VAL A 64 9.56 0.15 5.52
C VAL A 64 10.31 -0.18 6.80
N LEU A 65 10.21 -1.43 7.24
CA LEU A 65 10.96 -1.90 8.40
C LEU A 65 12.31 -2.44 7.99
N GLN A 66 12.32 -3.22 6.90
CA GLN A 66 13.56 -3.74 6.32
C GLN A 66 13.39 -3.80 4.81
N PRO A 67 14.41 -3.37 4.05
CA PRO A 67 14.35 -3.53 2.60
C PRO A 67 14.27 -5.02 2.25
N LEU A 68 13.45 -5.34 1.26
CA LEU A 68 13.19 -6.72 0.88
C LEU A 68 13.24 -6.83 -0.63
N GLU A 69 14.09 -7.70 -1.14
CA GLU A 69 14.24 -7.90 -2.58
C GLU A 69 13.52 -9.13 -3.09
N ARG A 70 13.08 -10.00 -2.21
CA ARG A 70 12.40 -11.23 -2.59
C ARG A 70 10.97 -11.18 -2.13
N ARG A 71 10.08 -11.77 -2.94
CA ARG A 71 8.70 -11.88 -2.53
C ARG A 71 8.57 -12.95 -1.45
N VAL A 72 7.92 -12.58 -0.34
CA VAL A 72 7.73 -13.49 0.78
C VAL A 72 6.27 -13.84 0.92
N GLY A 73 5.98 -14.88 1.68
CA GLY A 73 4.60 -15.23 1.99
C GLY A 73 3.95 -14.15 2.83
N ALA A 74 2.62 -14.07 2.76
CA ALA A 74 1.88 -13.03 3.44
C ALA A 74 2.17 -12.97 4.94
N LYS A 75 2.48 -14.11 5.54
CA LYS A 75 2.75 -14.16 6.98
C LYS A 75 4.01 -13.40 7.37
N LEU A 76 4.96 -13.28 6.46
CA LEU A 76 6.23 -12.63 6.75
C LEU A 76 6.23 -11.15 6.43
N VAL A 77 5.23 -10.69 5.69
CA VAL A 77 5.17 -9.28 5.27
C VAL A 77 5.29 -8.31 6.45
N PRO A 78 4.63 -8.54 7.60
CA PRO A 78 4.73 -7.59 8.70
C PRO A 78 6.13 -7.43 9.27
N GLU A 79 7.04 -8.36 9.00
CA GLU A 79 8.41 -8.23 9.45
C GLU A 79 9.22 -7.25 8.60
N PHE A 80 8.73 -6.93 7.41
CA PHE A 80 9.44 -6.06 6.48
C PHE A 80 8.73 -4.74 6.24
N ALA A 81 7.42 -4.71 6.42
CA ALA A 81 6.64 -3.50 6.22
C ALA A 81 5.51 -3.45 7.24
N GLU A 82 5.40 -2.32 7.92
CA GLU A 82 4.32 -2.11 8.88
C GLU A 82 3.17 -1.44 8.14
N ASN A 83 1.96 -1.98 8.31
CA ASN A 83 0.77 -1.43 7.69
C ASN A 83 0.22 -0.33 8.58
N LEU A 84 0.35 0.91 8.14
CA LEU A 84 -0.12 2.08 8.89
C LEU A 84 -1.41 2.65 8.29
N THR A 85 -2.04 1.92 7.40
CA THR A 85 -3.24 2.39 6.73
C THR A 85 -4.33 2.75 7.76
N PRO A 86 -4.87 3.99 7.71
CA PRO A 86 -5.91 4.37 8.66
C PRO A 86 -7.16 3.53 8.50
N ALA A 87 -7.90 3.37 9.60
CA ALA A 87 -9.14 2.60 9.57
C ALA A 87 -10.14 3.20 8.57
N SER A 88 -10.15 4.51 8.42
CA SER A 88 -11.07 5.16 7.49
C SER A 88 -10.82 4.72 6.05
N GLU A 89 -9.57 4.44 5.68
CA GLU A 89 -9.28 3.94 4.34
C GLU A 89 -9.71 2.49 4.18
N ILE A 90 -9.51 1.69 5.22
CA ILE A 90 -9.91 0.29 5.19
C ILE A 90 -11.43 0.17 5.09
N GLU A 91 -12.15 1.06 5.74
CA GLU A 91 -13.60 1.07 5.68
C GLU A 91 -14.12 1.23 4.26
N LYS A 92 -13.40 1.95 3.41
CA LYS A 92 -13.80 2.11 2.03
C LYS A 92 -13.86 0.78 1.28
N LEU A 93 -13.12 -0.21 1.74
CA LEU A 93 -13.13 -1.54 1.11
C LEU A 93 -14.36 -2.34 1.52
N ARG A 94 -14.95 -2.01 2.66
CA ARG A 94 -16.10 -2.76 3.18
C ARG A 94 -17.43 -2.21 2.75
N THR A 95 -17.49 -0.91 2.51
CA THR A 95 -18.77 -0.23 2.39
C THR A 95 -19.34 -0.13 0.99
N PRO A 96 -18.62 -0.36 -0.10
CA PRO A 96 -19.15 -0.01 -1.42
C PRO A 96 -20.48 -0.68 -1.73
N VAL A 97 -20.70 -1.88 -1.24
CA VAL A 97 -21.94 -2.57 -1.53
C VAL A 97 -23.05 -2.13 -0.61
N GLU A 98 -22.73 -1.81 0.61
CA GLU A 98 -23.72 -1.55 1.63
C GLU A 98 -24.27 -0.14 1.58
N THR A 99 -23.52 0.76 0.99
CA THR A 99 -23.89 2.17 1.05
C THR A 99 -25.12 2.51 0.22
N PHE A 100 -25.58 1.60 -0.56
CA PHE A 100 -26.73 1.87 -1.39
C PHE A 100 -28.03 1.63 -0.71
N PHE A 101 -28.01 1.05 0.43
CA PHE A 101 -29.25 0.69 1.05
C PHE A 101 -29.51 1.45 2.32
N VAL A 102 -29.68 1.44 2.30
CA VAL A 102 -29.66 1.88 3.39
C VAL A 102 -29.64 2.49 4.03
N LYS A 103 -29.75 2.60 3.70
CA LYS A 103 -29.58 3.17 4.45
C LYS A 103 -29.91 3.32 5.20
N PRO A 104 -30.21 3.18 5.04
CA PRO A 104 -30.18 3.36 6.02
C PRO A 104 -30.44 3.32 6.71
N VAL A 105 -30.68 3.23 6.67
CA VAL A 105 -30.57 3.13 7.69
C VAL A 105 -30.55 3.09 8.31
N VAL A 106 -30.89 3.17 8.16
CA VAL A 106 -30.60 3.11 9.12
C VAL A 106 -30.56 3.00 9.68
N LEU A 107 -30.87 2.99 9.43
CA LEU A 107 -30.63 2.78 10.29
C LEU A 107 -30.56 2.82 10.96
N VAL A 108 -30.77 2.95 10.67
CA VAL A 108 -30.55 2.92 11.59
C VAL A 108 -30.56 3.00 12.22
N HIS A 109 -30.82 3.05 12.12
CA HIS A 109 -30.63 2.97 13.01
C HIS A 109 -30.46 3.22 13.50
N PRO A 110 -30.95 3.31 13.37
CA PRO A 110 -30.63 3.58 13.89
C PRO A 110 -30.59 3.55 14.26
#